data_178d1efed03e542aff5e93f9a128dc6c
#
_entry.id   178d1efed03e542aff5e93f9a128dc6c
#
_cell.length_a   1.000
_cell.length_b   1.000
_cell.length_c   1.000
_cell.angle_alpha   90.00
_cell.angle_beta   90.00
_cell.angle_gamma   90.00
#
_symmetry.space_group_name_H-M   'P 1'
#
loop_
_entity.id
_entity.type
_entity.pdbx_description
1 polymer ?
#
loop_
_entity_poly.entity_id
_entity_poly.type
_entity_poly.pdbx_seq_one_letter_code
_entity_poly.pdbx_strand_id
1 'polypeptide(L)'
;TYLCCAVFGSAMVKRGQGAIVNIASIAGMRSNPLHAYAPAKAAVISLTAGLAAEWGRTGVRVNAVSPGYTRTRALQAAIDRGDRDPTDLMSQAAMGRLVEPHEVAVAVGFLLSPVASAITGANLPVDAGWLAGSTWQTYGGVPPIKG
;
A
#
# COMPACT_ATOMS: atom_id res chain seq x y z
N THR A 1 10.01 -9.20 -4.66
CA THR A 1 9.05 -8.59 -5.62
C THR A 1 9.59 -8.65 -7.04
N TYR A 2 10.78 -8.08 -7.33
CA TYR A 2 11.34 -8.04 -8.69
C TYR A 2 11.37 -9.42 -9.37
N LEU A 3 11.95 -10.43 -8.74
CA LEU A 3 12.05 -11.79 -9.29
C LEU A 3 10.66 -12.39 -9.57
N CYS A 4 9.68 -12.19 -8.68
CA CYS A 4 8.32 -12.67 -8.92
C CYS A 4 7.69 -11.96 -10.12
N CYS A 5 7.85 -10.64 -10.24
CA CYS A 5 7.38 -9.91 -11.41
C CYS A 5 8.05 -10.40 -12.70
N ALA A 6 9.38 -10.61 -12.69
CA ALA A 6 10.10 -11.10 -13.86
C ALA A 6 9.58 -12.48 -14.31
N VAL A 7 9.41 -13.42 -13.39
CA VAL A 7 8.98 -14.78 -13.73
C VAL A 7 7.51 -14.83 -14.15
N PHE A 8 6.61 -14.37 -13.29
CA PHE A 8 5.17 -14.47 -13.54
C PHE A 8 4.71 -13.46 -14.60
N GLY A 9 5.26 -12.23 -14.59
CA GLY A 9 4.96 -11.20 -15.56
C GLY A 9 5.35 -11.61 -16.97
N SER A 10 6.55 -12.18 -17.17
CA SER A 10 6.95 -12.68 -18.48
C SER A 10 6.01 -13.76 -19.04
N ALA A 11 5.49 -14.63 -18.18
CA ALA A 11 4.50 -15.61 -18.58
C ALA A 11 3.15 -14.95 -18.96
N MET A 12 2.74 -13.90 -18.22
CA MET A 12 1.54 -13.12 -18.54
C MET A 12 1.69 -12.35 -19.86
N VAL A 13 2.84 -11.72 -20.11
CA VAL A 13 3.16 -11.03 -21.36
C VAL A 13 3.06 -11.98 -22.56
N LYS A 14 3.65 -13.18 -22.47
CA LYS A 14 3.56 -14.21 -23.52
C LYS A 14 2.12 -14.63 -23.81
N ARG A 15 1.25 -14.65 -22.78
CA ARG A 15 -0.16 -15.03 -22.90
C ARG A 15 -1.05 -13.88 -23.40
N GLY A 16 -0.56 -12.64 -23.39
CA GLY A 16 -1.29 -11.46 -23.80
C GLY A 16 -2.32 -10.96 -22.78
N GLN A 17 -2.28 -11.44 -21.53
CA GLN A 17 -3.16 -10.97 -20.46
C GLN A 17 -2.61 -11.28 -19.07
N GLY A 18 -2.90 -10.40 -18.13
CA GLY A 18 -2.55 -10.59 -16.73
C GLY A 18 -2.83 -9.37 -15.86
N ALA A 19 -2.77 -9.60 -14.56
CA ALA A 19 -2.79 -8.53 -13.57
C ALA A 19 -1.87 -8.88 -12.40
N ILE A 20 -1.04 -7.93 -12.00
CA ILE A 20 -0.11 -8.04 -10.86
C ILE A 20 -0.45 -6.92 -9.89
N VAL A 21 -0.51 -7.24 -8.61
CA VAL A 21 -0.57 -6.25 -7.53
C VAL A 21 0.58 -6.47 -6.57
N ASN A 22 1.48 -5.50 -6.51
CA ASN A 22 2.61 -5.50 -5.60
C ASN A 22 2.20 -4.89 -4.24
N ILE A 23 2.66 -5.47 -3.14
CA ILE A 23 2.44 -4.90 -1.81
C ILE A 23 3.61 -3.99 -1.44
N ALA A 24 3.36 -2.68 -1.54
CA ALA A 24 4.29 -1.64 -1.12
C ALA A 24 4.05 -1.27 0.37
N SER A 25 4.06 0.01 0.72
CA SER A 25 3.72 0.56 2.03
C SER A 25 3.64 2.09 1.94
N ILE A 26 2.83 2.72 2.80
CA ILE A 26 2.89 4.18 3.00
C ILE A 26 4.29 4.65 3.43
N ALA A 27 5.08 3.79 4.08
CA ALA A 27 6.46 4.09 4.43
C ALA A 27 7.36 4.38 3.21
N GLY A 28 7.04 3.85 2.03
CA GLY A 28 7.74 4.17 0.78
C GLY A 28 7.32 5.50 0.16
N MET A 29 6.34 6.19 0.73
CA MET A 29 5.77 7.43 0.21
C MET A 29 6.13 8.67 1.03
N ARG A 30 6.69 8.49 2.22
CA ARG A 30 7.04 9.55 3.16
C ARG A 30 8.36 9.26 3.85
N SER A 31 9.05 10.32 4.30
CA SER A 31 10.23 10.17 5.15
C SER A 31 9.86 9.55 6.49
N ASN A 32 10.65 8.61 6.94
CA ASN A 32 10.52 7.93 8.23
C ASN A 32 11.87 7.27 8.61
N PRO A 33 12.07 6.89 9.89
CA PRO A 33 13.36 6.35 10.36
C PRO A 33 13.61 4.88 9.98
N LEU A 34 12.87 4.33 9.02
CA LEU A 34 12.99 2.94 8.57
C LEU A 34 13.94 2.86 7.35
N HIS A 35 15.22 3.15 7.55
CA HIS A 35 16.21 3.39 6.48
C HIS A 35 16.43 2.22 5.51
N ALA A 36 16.14 0.99 5.89
CA ALA A 36 16.19 -0.16 4.98
C ALA A 36 14.81 -0.47 4.36
N TYR A 37 13.74 -0.38 5.16
CA TYR A 37 12.39 -0.76 4.75
C TYR A 37 11.76 0.27 3.80
N ALA A 38 11.83 1.55 4.15
CA ALA A 38 11.16 2.60 3.37
C ALA A 38 11.73 2.73 1.95
N PRO A 39 13.05 2.78 1.72
CA PRO A 39 13.62 2.76 0.38
C PRO A 39 13.26 1.50 -0.41
N ALA A 40 13.23 0.33 0.24
CA ALA A 40 12.80 -0.90 -0.42
C ALA A 40 11.33 -0.83 -0.88
N LYS A 41 10.44 -0.22 -0.08
CA LYS A 41 9.03 -0.04 -0.46
C LYS A 41 8.84 1.06 -1.51
N ALA A 42 9.64 2.11 -1.51
CA ALA A 42 9.69 3.10 -2.59
C ALA A 42 10.14 2.47 -3.92
N ALA A 43 11.13 1.57 -3.87
CA ALA A 43 11.58 0.82 -5.05
C ALA A 43 10.46 -0.06 -5.63
N VAL A 44 9.60 -0.67 -4.78
CA VAL A 44 8.43 -1.45 -5.23
C VAL A 44 7.43 -0.56 -5.98
N ILE A 45 7.19 0.66 -5.49
CA ILE A 45 6.28 1.61 -6.16
C ILE A 45 6.85 2.01 -7.53
N SER A 46 8.13 2.37 -7.58
CA SER A 46 8.82 2.74 -8.83
C SER A 46 8.84 1.58 -9.83
N LEU A 47 9.19 0.36 -9.38
CA LEU A 47 9.15 -0.84 -10.20
C LEU A 47 7.76 -1.09 -10.79
N THR A 48 6.71 -0.92 -10.00
CA THR A 48 5.33 -1.09 -10.43
C THR A 48 4.99 -0.17 -11.61
N ALA A 49 5.35 1.11 -11.52
CA ALA A 49 5.10 2.08 -12.59
C ALA A 49 5.90 1.73 -13.87
N GLY A 50 7.18 1.34 -13.73
CA GLY A 50 8.00 0.92 -14.86
C GLY A 50 7.43 -0.29 -15.59
N LEU A 51 7.08 -1.36 -14.86
CA LEU A 51 6.50 -2.57 -15.45
C LEU A 51 5.12 -2.34 -16.07
N ALA A 52 4.32 -1.45 -15.48
CA ALA A 52 3.02 -1.07 -16.05
C ALA A 52 3.18 -0.40 -17.42
N ALA A 53 4.15 0.51 -17.55
CA ALA A 53 4.46 1.17 -18.81
C ALA A 53 5.01 0.18 -19.86
N GLU A 54 5.91 -0.72 -19.44
CA GLU A 54 6.54 -1.70 -20.33
C GLU A 54 5.52 -2.74 -20.85
N TRP A 55 4.66 -3.25 -19.98
CA TRP A 55 3.79 -4.38 -20.29
C TRP A 55 2.34 -4.02 -20.67
N GLY A 56 1.94 -2.77 -20.48
CA GLY A 56 0.56 -2.35 -20.69
C GLY A 56 0.01 -2.70 -22.08
N ARG A 57 0.81 -2.50 -23.13
CA ARG A 57 0.42 -2.83 -24.52
C ARG A 57 0.31 -4.33 -24.80
N THR A 58 0.85 -5.17 -23.91
CA THR A 58 0.73 -6.63 -24.01
C THR A 58 -0.52 -7.17 -23.28
N GLY A 59 -1.38 -6.28 -22.73
CA GLY A 59 -2.56 -6.69 -21.97
C GLY A 59 -2.29 -7.04 -20.52
N VAL A 60 -1.11 -6.70 -19.97
CA VAL A 60 -0.77 -6.94 -18.57
C VAL A 60 -0.86 -5.66 -17.77
N ARG A 61 -1.63 -5.65 -16.70
CA ARG A 61 -1.71 -4.53 -15.75
C ARG A 61 -0.84 -4.79 -14.52
N VAL A 62 -0.15 -3.76 -14.07
CA VAL A 62 0.70 -3.83 -12.86
C VAL A 62 0.37 -2.66 -11.96
N ASN A 63 -0.09 -2.93 -10.74
CA ASN A 63 -0.42 -1.91 -9.75
C ASN A 63 0.25 -2.23 -8.41
N ALA A 64 0.23 -1.30 -7.49
CA ALA A 64 0.65 -1.48 -6.12
C ALA A 64 -0.46 -1.09 -5.14
N VAL A 65 -0.51 -1.76 -4.00
CA VAL A 65 -1.23 -1.34 -2.82
C VAL A 65 -0.21 -0.96 -1.76
N SER A 66 -0.41 0.20 -1.13
CA SER A 66 0.41 0.72 -0.02
C SER A 66 -0.39 0.71 1.28
N PRO A 67 -0.34 -0.38 2.07
CA PRO A 67 -1.01 -0.41 3.35
C PRO A 67 -0.44 0.60 4.34
N GLY A 68 -1.31 1.15 5.19
CA GLY A 68 -0.95 1.87 6.39
C GLY A 68 -0.68 0.95 7.57
N TYR A 69 -0.84 1.47 8.79
CA TYR A 69 -0.76 0.67 10.00
C TYR A 69 -1.93 -0.33 10.04
N THR A 70 -1.61 -1.56 9.71
CA THR A 70 -2.58 -2.65 9.56
C THR A 70 -2.52 -3.57 10.78
N ARG A 71 -3.68 -3.92 11.35
CA ARG A 71 -3.83 -4.80 12.52
C ARG A 71 -3.45 -6.25 12.18
N THR A 72 -2.17 -6.48 11.92
CA THR A 72 -1.62 -7.82 11.76
C THR A 72 -1.36 -8.47 13.11
N ARG A 73 -1.20 -9.81 13.14
CA ARG A 73 -0.80 -10.51 14.36
C ARG A 73 0.51 -9.95 14.95
N ALA A 74 1.47 -9.60 14.10
CA ALA A 74 2.74 -9.03 14.53
C ALA A 74 2.58 -7.65 15.16
N LEU A 75 1.76 -6.76 14.57
CA LEU A 75 1.49 -5.45 15.15
C LEU A 75 0.69 -5.58 16.45
N GLN A 76 -0.32 -6.44 16.49
CA GLN A 76 -1.11 -6.66 17.70
C GLN A 76 -0.21 -7.18 18.84
N ALA A 77 0.66 -8.16 18.57
CA ALA A 77 1.60 -8.64 19.57
C ALA A 77 2.59 -7.56 20.05
N ALA A 78 2.99 -6.61 19.20
CA ALA A 78 3.82 -5.49 19.62
C ALA A 78 3.05 -4.48 20.50
N ILE A 79 1.77 -4.25 20.22
CA ILE A 79 0.88 -3.45 21.06
C ILE A 79 0.68 -4.12 22.43
N ASP A 80 0.39 -5.41 22.44
CA ASP A 80 0.14 -6.17 23.67
C ASP A 80 1.38 -6.20 24.60
N ARG A 81 2.60 -6.12 24.03
CA ARG A 81 3.85 -6.00 24.80
C ARG A 81 4.20 -4.56 25.23
N GLY A 82 3.43 -3.56 24.75
CA GLY A 82 3.75 -2.15 24.98
C GLY A 82 4.87 -1.58 24.09
N ASP A 83 5.35 -2.33 23.10
CA ASP A 83 6.38 -1.87 22.15
C ASP A 83 5.82 -0.80 21.18
N ARG A 84 4.50 -0.71 21.05
CA ARG A 84 3.77 0.24 20.20
C ARG A 84 2.52 0.74 20.91
N ASP A 85 2.32 2.06 20.90
CA ASP A 85 1.07 2.66 21.35
C ASP A 85 0.08 2.75 20.16
N PRO A 86 -1.08 2.08 20.24
CA PRO A 86 -2.09 2.18 19.19
C PRO A 86 -2.62 3.61 19.03
N THR A 87 -2.65 4.43 20.07
CA THR A 87 -3.09 5.83 20.02
C THR A 87 -2.16 6.63 19.10
N ASP A 88 -0.85 6.47 19.24
CA ASP A 88 0.14 7.13 18.39
C ASP A 88 0.01 6.70 16.93
N LEU A 89 -0.21 5.40 16.69
CA LEU A 89 -0.37 4.85 15.35
C LEU A 89 -1.63 5.37 14.65
N MET A 90 -2.69 5.64 15.40
CA MET A 90 -3.98 6.11 14.90
C MET A 90 -4.11 7.62 14.86
N SER A 91 -3.30 8.37 15.62
CA SER A 91 -3.43 9.82 15.81
C SER A 91 -3.41 10.62 14.52
N GLN A 92 -2.74 10.14 13.50
CA GLN A 92 -2.64 10.79 12.19
C GLN A 92 -3.62 10.23 11.16
N ALA A 93 -4.27 9.11 11.45
CA ALA A 93 -5.24 8.53 10.55
C ALA A 93 -6.54 9.34 10.55
N ALA A 94 -6.99 9.82 9.40
CA ALA A 94 -8.22 10.60 9.29
C ALA A 94 -9.46 9.83 9.79
N MET A 95 -9.45 8.49 9.68
CA MET A 95 -10.52 7.63 10.19
C MET A 95 -10.32 7.23 11.67
N GLY A 96 -9.24 7.65 12.33
CA GLY A 96 -8.98 7.42 13.75
C GLY A 96 -8.82 5.94 14.14
N ARG A 97 -8.41 5.08 13.20
CA ARG A 97 -8.29 3.64 13.44
C ARG A 97 -7.16 3.00 12.63
N LEU A 98 -6.77 1.80 13.03
CA LEU A 98 -5.93 0.93 12.21
C LEU A 98 -6.70 0.38 11.01
N VAL A 99 -5.97 0.00 9.98
CA VAL A 99 -6.49 -0.74 8.83
C VAL A 99 -6.65 -2.22 9.22
N GLU A 100 -7.71 -2.85 8.77
CA GLU A 100 -7.88 -4.30 8.92
C GLU A 100 -7.30 -5.05 7.71
N PRO A 101 -6.72 -6.25 7.90
CA PRO A 101 -6.11 -7.02 6.79
C PRO A 101 -7.05 -7.27 5.62
N HIS A 102 -8.35 -7.49 5.88
CA HIS A 102 -9.33 -7.73 4.83
C HIS A 102 -9.56 -6.49 3.94
N GLU A 103 -9.40 -5.26 4.47
CA GLU A 103 -9.55 -4.03 3.69
C GLU A 103 -8.44 -3.93 2.63
N VAL A 104 -7.21 -4.34 3.00
CA VAL A 104 -6.10 -4.45 2.05
C VAL A 104 -6.40 -5.53 1.00
N ALA A 105 -6.93 -6.68 1.43
CA ALA A 105 -7.26 -7.78 0.52
C ALA A 105 -8.36 -7.40 -0.47
N VAL A 106 -9.37 -6.62 -0.06
CA VAL A 106 -10.42 -6.09 -0.95
C VAL A 106 -9.82 -5.18 -2.03
N ALA A 107 -8.92 -4.27 -1.65
CA ALA A 107 -8.25 -3.38 -2.60
C ALA A 107 -7.39 -4.17 -3.61
N VAL A 108 -6.68 -5.20 -3.16
CA VAL A 108 -5.92 -6.11 -4.02
C VAL A 108 -6.86 -6.84 -4.98
N GLY A 109 -7.95 -7.42 -4.48
CA GLY A 109 -8.95 -8.11 -5.29
C GLY A 109 -9.57 -7.22 -6.36
N PHE A 110 -9.91 -5.96 -6.01
CA PHE A 110 -10.38 -4.97 -6.97
C PHE A 110 -9.35 -4.73 -8.09
N LEU A 111 -8.10 -4.45 -7.75
CA LEU A 111 -7.07 -4.15 -8.75
C LEU A 111 -6.71 -5.37 -9.62
N LEU A 112 -6.87 -6.60 -9.12
CA LEU A 112 -6.70 -7.82 -9.90
C LEU A 112 -7.88 -8.10 -10.84
N SER A 113 -9.07 -7.62 -10.51
CA SER A 113 -10.29 -7.93 -11.23
C SER A 113 -10.40 -7.20 -12.58
N PRO A 114 -11.24 -7.69 -13.51
CA PRO A 114 -11.53 -7.00 -14.78
C PRO A 114 -12.19 -5.62 -14.60
N VAL A 115 -12.81 -5.35 -13.45
CA VAL A 115 -13.41 -4.04 -13.15
C VAL A 115 -12.37 -2.92 -13.16
N ALA A 116 -11.11 -3.24 -12.80
CA ALA A 116 -9.97 -2.32 -12.85
C ALA A 116 -9.24 -2.31 -14.20
N SER A 117 -9.92 -2.60 -15.31
CA SER A 117 -9.32 -2.78 -16.64
C SER A 117 -8.54 -1.57 -17.17
N ALA A 118 -8.91 -0.36 -16.76
CA ALA A 118 -8.21 0.88 -17.13
C ALA A 118 -7.17 1.34 -16.10
N ILE A 119 -6.92 0.56 -15.04
CA ILE A 119 -6.00 0.92 -13.96
C ILE A 119 -4.71 0.11 -14.09
N THR A 120 -3.62 0.79 -14.42
CA THR A 120 -2.25 0.23 -14.43
C THR A 120 -1.26 1.31 -14.05
N GLY A 121 -0.16 0.94 -13.37
CA GLY A 121 0.85 1.87 -12.85
C GLY A 121 0.43 2.62 -11.57
N ALA A 122 -0.76 2.38 -11.06
CA ALA A 122 -1.25 3.05 -9.87
C ALA A 122 -0.62 2.46 -8.59
N ASN A 123 -0.39 3.35 -7.61
CA ASN A 123 -0.12 2.96 -6.24
C ASN A 123 -1.30 3.43 -5.36
N LEU A 124 -2.06 2.50 -4.82
CA LEU A 124 -3.26 2.75 -4.03
C LEU A 124 -2.96 2.67 -2.53
N PRO A 125 -2.92 3.78 -1.80
CA PRO A 125 -2.87 3.75 -0.34
C PRO A 125 -4.15 3.15 0.25
N VAL A 126 -3.99 2.23 1.20
CA VAL A 126 -5.06 1.68 2.04
C VAL A 126 -4.63 1.89 3.48
N ASP A 127 -4.86 3.09 4.01
CA ASP A 127 -4.18 3.60 5.19
C ASP A 127 -5.10 4.33 6.19
N ALA A 128 -6.41 4.19 6.05
CA ALA A 128 -7.39 4.91 6.86
C ALA A 128 -7.18 6.45 6.85
N GLY A 129 -6.60 6.97 5.76
CA GLY A 129 -6.31 8.39 5.59
C GLY A 129 -5.08 8.88 6.37
N TRP A 130 -4.17 7.99 6.75
CA TRP A 130 -2.96 8.36 7.50
C TRP A 130 -2.08 9.34 6.72
N LEU A 131 -1.85 9.12 5.44
CA LEU A 131 -1.08 10.05 4.60
C LEU A 131 -1.75 11.42 4.48
N ALA A 132 -3.06 11.46 4.42
CA ALA A 132 -3.83 12.71 4.38
C ALA A 132 -3.75 13.49 5.69
N GLY A 133 -3.87 12.80 6.83
CA GLY A 133 -3.82 13.42 8.15
C GLY A 133 -2.42 13.75 8.67
N SER A 134 -1.38 13.14 8.11
CA SER A 134 -0.01 13.24 8.64
C SER A 134 0.58 14.66 8.66
N THR A 135 0.11 15.55 7.82
CA THR A 135 0.56 16.97 7.76
C THR A 135 -0.24 17.88 8.68
N TRP A 136 -1.32 17.40 9.28
CA TRP A 136 -2.22 18.21 10.13
C TRP A 136 -1.68 18.42 11.54
N GLN A 137 -0.65 17.69 11.95
CA GLN A 137 -0.06 17.78 13.30
C GLN A 137 0.39 19.20 13.66
N THR A 138 0.91 19.95 12.69
CA THR A 138 1.30 21.37 12.88
C THR A 138 0.13 22.31 13.06
N TYR A 139 -1.09 21.86 12.80
CA TYR A 139 -2.35 22.62 12.90
C TYR A 139 -3.30 22.08 13.98
N GLY A 140 -2.76 21.35 14.96
CA GLY A 140 -3.54 20.78 16.06
C GLY A 140 -4.02 19.34 15.79
N GLY A 141 -3.58 18.73 14.71
CA GLY A 141 -3.90 17.35 14.35
C GLY A 141 -5.26 17.18 13.66
N VAL A 142 -5.61 15.93 13.38
CA VAL A 142 -6.93 15.59 12.85
C VAL A 142 -7.96 15.77 13.98
N PRO A 143 -9.03 16.58 13.78
CA PRO A 143 -9.99 16.85 14.85
C PRO A 143 -10.74 15.56 15.24
N PRO A 144 -11.08 15.40 16.53
CA PRO A 144 -11.91 14.28 16.97
C PRO A 144 -13.31 14.39 16.37
N ILE A 145 -13.97 13.25 16.25
CA ILE A 145 -15.39 13.21 15.84
C ILE A 145 -16.20 14.04 16.84
N LYS A 146 -16.87 15.07 16.37
CA LYS A 146 -17.85 15.79 17.18
C LYS A 146 -19.08 14.89 17.25
N GLY A 147 -19.35 14.38 18.44
CA GLY A 147 -20.59 13.66 18.74
C GLY A 147 -21.81 14.57 18.65
#